data_0e8dea0097af14ca15931ea638f9650a
#
_entry.id   0e8dea0097af14ca15931ea638f9650a
#
_cell.length_a   1.000
_cell.length_b   1.000
_cell.length_c   1.000
_cell.angle_alpha   90.00
_cell.angle_beta   90.00
_cell.angle_gamma   90.00
#
_symmetry.space_group_name_H-M   'P 1'
#
loop_
_entity.id
_entity.type
_entity.pdbx_description
1 polymer ?
#
loop_
_entity_poly.entity_id
_entity_poly.type
_entity_poly.pdbx_seq_one_letter_code
_entity_poly.pdbx_strand_id
1 'polypeptide(L)'
;MKIAVIGATGKAGSNIVKEALDRGHEVTAIVRDSAKVTESRATVVQKDVFDLKTDDLKGFDVVVNAFAAPLGQEHLHVDAGNVLIEGLRNISGTRLIVVGGAGSLFTDESQTLLVKDAPGFPDFVYPTANNQGKNLEILRGTSDLNWTFISPSAEFALGKRTGSYQVGKDTLLVNSKGASYVSYEDYAVAVVHEIEKPQHLNQRFTVVSES
;
A
#
# COMPACT_ATOMS: atom_id res chain seq x y z
N MET A 1 -0.91 -3.15 18.41
CA MET A 1 0.17 -3.65 17.54
C MET A 1 1.20 -2.56 17.31
N LYS A 2 2.43 -2.93 17.00
CA LYS A 2 3.50 -2.01 16.59
C LYS A 2 3.59 -1.97 15.05
N ILE A 3 3.32 -0.83 14.47
CA ILE A 3 3.21 -0.66 13.02
C ILE A 3 4.25 0.35 12.55
N ALA A 4 5.11 -0.02 11.61
CA ALA A 4 5.97 0.92 10.89
C ALA A 4 5.29 1.33 9.57
N VAL A 5 5.29 2.63 9.24
CA VAL A 5 4.76 3.13 7.97
C VAL A 5 5.86 3.87 7.23
N ILE A 6 6.32 3.31 6.11
CA ILE A 6 7.25 3.95 5.18
C ILE A 6 6.43 4.85 4.26
N GLY A 7 6.93 6.06 3.98
CA GLY A 7 6.18 7.05 3.19
C GLY A 7 5.02 7.69 3.98
N ALA A 8 5.14 7.75 5.30
CA ALA A 8 4.13 8.23 6.24
C ALA A 8 3.65 9.68 6.01
N THR A 9 4.39 10.48 5.25
CA THR A 9 4.02 11.87 4.87
C THR A 9 3.29 11.95 3.52
N GLY A 10 3.16 10.83 2.80
CA GLY A 10 2.40 10.75 1.55
C GLY A 10 0.88 10.72 1.80
N LYS A 11 0.10 10.89 0.74
CA LYS A 11 -1.38 10.95 0.81
C LYS A 11 -1.97 9.68 1.44
N ALA A 12 -1.60 8.50 0.98
CA ALA A 12 -2.05 7.24 1.57
C ALA A 12 -1.40 7.00 2.94
N GLY A 13 -0.07 7.18 3.05
CA GLY A 13 0.68 6.90 4.27
C GLY A 13 0.22 7.71 5.47
N SER A 14 -0.05 9.01 5.31
CA SER A 14 -0.53 9.87 6.41
C SER A 14 -1.91 9.48 6.92
N ASN A 15 -2.81 9.04 6.02
CA ASN A 15 -4.13 8.54 6.40
C ASN A 15 -4.02 7.18 7.12
N ILE A 16 -3.11 6.30 6.69
CA ILE A 16 -2.86 5.03 7.37
C ILE A 16 -2.29 5.26 8.78
N VAL A 17 -1.32 6.18 8.93
CA VAL A 17 -0.78 6.56 10.24
C VAL A 17 -1.89 7.05 11.16
N LYS A 18 -2.71 7.99 10.68
CA LYS A 18 -3.83 8.54 11.45
C LYS A 18 -4.83 7.47 11.86
N GLU A 19 -5.30 6.65 10.92
CA GLU A 19 -6.28 5.59 11.19
C GLU A 19 -5.77 4.56 12.19
N ALA A 20 -4.50 4.13 12.06
CA ALA A 20 -3.88 3.18 12.98
C ALA A 20 -3.75 3.75 14.41
N LEU A 21 -3.36 5.01 14.54
CA LEU A 21 -3.29 5.70 15.84
C LEU A 21 -4.67 5.89 16.46
N ASP A 22 -5.67 6.26 15.67
CA ASP A 22 -7.06 6.45 16.13
C ASP A 22 -7.67 5.13 16.66
N ARG A 23 -7.15 3.98 16.21
CA ARG A 23 -7.51 2.65 16.73
C ARG A 23 -6.60 2.15 17.87
N GLY A 24 -5.70 2.98 18.36
CA GLY A 24 -4.86 2.66 19.54
C GLY A 24 -3.64 1.82 19.23
N HIS A 25 -3.17 1.77 18.00
CA HIS A 25 -1.89 1.12 17.65
C HIS A 25 -0.70 2.03 17.97
N GLU A 26 0.46 1.44 18.22
CA GLU A 26 1.74 2.13 18.29
C GLU A 26 2.28 2.30 16.86
N VAL A 27 2.41 3.53 16.39
CA VAL A 27 2.83 3.80 15.00
C VAL A 27 4.17 4.50 14.96
N THR A 28 5.08 3.98 14.14
CA THR A 28 6.35 4.61 13.80
C THR A 28 6.30 5.06 12.33
N ALA A 29 6.39 6.38 12.14
CA ALA A 29 6.51 7.00 10.83
C ALA A 29 7.97 7.00 10.38
N ILE A 30 8.30 6.23 9.34
CA ILE A 30 9.64 6.21 8.72
C ILE A 30 9.61 7.13 7.51
N VAL A 31 10.39 8.22 7.57
CA VAL A 31 10.33 9.32 6.61
C VAL A 31 11.72 9.87 6.29
N ARG A 32 11.89 10.43 5.10
CA ARG A 32 13.14 11.12 4.70
C ARG A 32 13.31 12.49 5.38
N ASP A 33 12.18 13.13 5.68
CA ASP A 33 12.14 14.48 6.25
C ASP A 33 11.14 14.49 7.42
N SER A 34 11.65 14.48 8.63
CA SER A 34 10.86 14.45 9.87
C SER A 34 10.02 15.71 10.07
N ALA A 35 10.42 16.86 9.50
CA ALA A 35 9.68 18.11 9.61
C ALA A 35 8.32 18.08 8.90
N LYS A 36 8.11 17.12 8.00
CA LYS A 36 6.84 16.93 7.28
C LYS A 36 5.82 16.06 8.01
N VAL A 37 6.20 15.46 9.13
CA VAL A 37 5.27 14.65 9.93
C VAL A 37 4.40 15.58 10.77
N THR A 38 3.10 15.58 10.50
CA THR A 38 2.11 16.41 11.20
C THR A 38 1.42 15.69 12.35
N GLU A 39 1.46 14.36 12.36
CA GLU A 39 0.82 13.55 13.40
C GLU A 39 1.75 13.39 14.61
N SER A 40 1.51 14.17 15.64
CA SER A 40 2.39 14.25 16.83
C SER A 40 2.35 13.00 17.73
N ARG A 41 1.37 12.11 17.56
CA ARG A 41 1.25 10.86 18.33
C ARG A 41 2.15 9.75 17.77
N ALA A 42 2.64 9.90 16.52
CA ALA A 42 3.53 8.92 15.92
C ALA A 42 4.96 9.07 16.43
N THR A 43 5.63 7.95 16.66
CA THR A 43 7.10 7.96 16.77
C THR A 43 7.69 8.23 15.39
N VAL A 44 8.68 9.13 15.30
CA VAL A 44 9.28 9.51 14.00
C VAL A 44 10.70 8.97 13.91
N VAL A 45 10.97 8.25 12.83
CA VAL A 45 12.32 7.81 12.45
C VAL A 45 12.68 8.45 11.11
N GLN A 46 13.70 9.30 11.11
CA GLN A 46 14.19 9.90 9.88
C GLN A 46 15.21 8.99 9.21
N LYS A 47 14.75 8.29 8.18
CA LYS A 47 15.58 7.38 7.39
C LYS A 47 14.97 7.18 6.00
N ASP A 48 15.82 7.09 4.97
CA ASP A 48 15.37 6.72 3.63
C ASP A 48 15.06 5.22 3.58
N VAL A 49 14.06 4.83 2.78
CA VAL A 49 13.70 3.42 2.58
C VAL A 49 14.88 2.59 2.07
N PHE A 50 15.73 3.18 1.23
CA PHE A 50 16.90 2.51 0.65
C PHE A 50 18.04 2.27 1.66
N ASP A 51 18.02 2.93 2.81
CA ASP A 51 18.98 2.75 3.90
C ASP A 51 18.47 1.79 4.98
N LEU A 52 17.22 1.31 4.89
CA LEU A 52 16.62 0.40 5.85
C LEU A 52 17.31 -0.97 5.81
N LYS A 53 17.54 -1.50 6.99
CA LYS A 53 18.12 -2.84 7.21
C LYS A 53 17.21 -3.66 8.13
N THR A 54 17.47 -4.94 8.22
CA THR A 54 16.74 -5.86 9.09
C THR A 54 16.61 -5.35 10.53
N ASP A 55 17.67 -4.74 11.08
CA ASP A 55 17.64 -4.22 12.46
C ASP A 55 16.69 -3.03 12.64
N ASP A 56 16.45 -2.24 11.61
CA ASP A 56 15.49 -1.13 11.62
C ASP A 56 14.04 -1.61 11.59
N LEU A 57 13.81 -2.83 11.11
CA LEU A 57 12.47 -3.41 10.89
C LEU A 57 12.08 -4.42 11.98
N LYS A 58 13.02 -4.80 12.86
CA LYS A 58 12.77 -5.69 13.98
C LYS A 58 11.83 -5.08 15.01
N GLY A 59 10.96 -5.91 15.56
CA GLY A 59 10.06 -5.53 16.65
C GLY A 59 8.76 -4.86 16.21
N PHE A 60 8.51 -4.74 14.91
CA PHE A 60 7.21 -4.39 14.37
C PHE A 60 6.39 -5.64 14.08
N ASP A 61 5.09 -5.58 14.38
CA ASP A 61 4.13 -6.62 13.98
C ASP A 61 3.83 -6.50 12.47
N VAL A 62 3.78 -5.26 11.97
CA VAL A 62 3.49 -4.95 10.57
C VAL A 62 4.37 -3.81 10.07
N VAL A 63 4.87 -3.94 8.87
CA VAL A 63 5.52 -2.87 8.10
C VAL A 63 4.64 -2.52 6.90
N VAL A 64 4.23 -1.27 6.80
CA VAL A 64 3.44 -0.76 5.68
C VAL A 64 4.34 -0.01 4.71
N ASN A 65 4.42 -0.48 3.48
CA ASN A 65 5.09 0.21 2.39
C ASN A 65 4.09 1.12 1.66
N ALA A 66 4.06 2.40 2.03
CA ALA A 66 3.34 3.46 1.33
C ALA A 66 4.30 4.41 0.58
N PHE A 67 5.47 3.89 0.17
CA PHE A 67 6.44 4.62 -0.63
C PHE A 67 5.84 4.99 -1.99
N ALA A 68 6.09 6.23 -2.41
CA ALA A 68 5.74 6.72 -3.74
C ALA A 68 7.01 7.22 -4.45
N ALA A 69 7.33 6.62 -5.59
CA ALA A 69 8.44 7.04 -6.41
C ALA A 69 8.17 8.41 -7.05
N PRO A 70 9.18 9.29 -7.16
CA PRO A 70 9.08 10.51 -7.95
C PRO A 70 8.85 10.20 -9.45
N LEU A 71 8.19 11.12 -10.16
CA LEU A 71 8.07 11.02 -11.62
C LEU A 71 9.44 10.95 -12.28
N GLY A 72 9.59 10.05 -13.25
CA GLY A 72 10.85 9.74 -13.92
C GLY A 72 11.76 8.77 -13.17
N GLN A 73 11.37 8.34 -11.97
CA GLN A 73 12.12 7.37 -11.14
C GLN A 73 11.21 6.23 -10.67
N GLU A 74 10.24 5.83 -11.47
CA GLU A 74 9.21 4.85 -11.08
C GLU A 74 9.77 3.45 -10.82
N HIS A 75 10.97 3.12 -11.31
CA HIS A 75 11.72 1.90 -10.96
C HIS A 75 11.95 1.78 -9.45
N LEU A 76 12.01 2.91 -8.72
CA LEU A 76 12.19 2.93 -7.28
C LEU A 76 11.04 2.25 -6.51
N HIS A 77 9.86 2.04 -7.12
CA HIS A 77 8.83 1.18 -6.51
C HIS A 77 9.31 -0.27 -6.35
N VAL A 78 10.02 -0.79 -7.34
CA VAL A 78 10.60 -2.13 -7.29
C VAL A 78 11.77 -2.17 -6.31
N ASP A 79 12.65 -1.18 -6.38
CA ASP A 79 13.85 -1.14 -5.53
C ASP A 79 13.48 -1.03 -4.05
N ALA A 80 12.53 -0.15 -3.69
CA ALA A 80 12.03 -0.04 -2.33
C ALA A 80 11.35 -1.35 -1.86
N GLY A 81 10.58 -1.99 -2.75
CA GLY A 81 10.00 -3.30 -2.49
C GLY A 81 11.04 -4.35 -2.15
N ASN A 82 12.11 -4.42 -2.95
CA ASN A 82 13.22 -5.37 -2.74
C ASN A 82 13.94 -5.13 -1.41
N VAL A 83 14.21 -3.87 -1.04
CA VAL A 83 14.82 -3.52 0.26
C VAL A 83 13.97 -4.05 1.42
N LEU A 84 12.64 -3.86 1.36
CA LEU A 84 11.74 -4.30 2.43
C LEU A 84 11.59 -5.83 2.46
N ILE A 85 11.51 -6.49 1.32
CA ILE A 85 11.47 -7.95 1.23
C ILE A 85 12.76 -8.53 1.83
N GLU A 86 13.92 -8.04 1.43
CA GLU A 86 15.21 -8.52 1.94
C GLU A 86 15.36 -8.24 3.44
N GLY A 87 14.97 -7.05 3.90
CA GLY A 87 15.05 -6.69 5.31
C GLY A 87 14.13 -7.50 6.22
N LEU A 88 12.99 -7.99 5.69
CA LEU A 88 11.97 -8.68 6.47
C LEU A 88 12.01 -10.21 6.36
N ARG A 89 12.63 -10.78 5.32
CA ARG A 89 12.58 -12.22 5.03
C ARG A 89 13.08 -13.12 6.16
N ASN A 90 13.91 -12.62 7.07
CA ASN A 90 14.43 -13.35 8.21
C ASN A 90 13.81 -12.92 9.55
N ILE A 91 12.73 -12.12 9.52
CA ILE A 91 12.03 -11.70 10.73
C ILE A 91 10.72 -12.49 10.84
N SER A 92 10.69 -13.49 11.71
CA SER A 92 9.46 -14.24 11.96
C SER A 92 8.41 -13.35 12.65
N GLY A 93 7.18 -13.42 12.17
CA GLY A 93 6.04 -12.74 12.80
C GLY A 93 5.76 -11.33 12.27
N THR A 94 6.68 -10.69 11.56
CA THR A 94 6.42 -9.39 10.92
C THR A 94 5.80 -9.60 9.53
N ARG A 95 4.74 -8.84 9.22
CA ARG A 95 4.07 -8.87 7.93
C ARG A 95 4.32 -7.58 7.15
N LEU A 96 4.54 -7.71 5.84
CA LEU A 96 4.63 -6.60 4.91
C LEU A 96 3.26 -6.31 4.28
N ILE A 97 2.76 -5.07 4.40
CA ILE A 97 1.61 -4.59 3.66
C ILE A 97 2.09 -3.56 2.63
N VAL A 98 1.69 -3.73 1.38
CA VAL A 98 2.09 -2.82 0.30
C VAL A 98 0.88 -2.06 -0.22
N VAL A 99 0.99 -0.74 -0.19
CA VAL A 99 0.07 0.15 -0.91
C VAL A 99 0.39 0.03 -2.40
N GLY A 100 -0.48 -0.66 -3.11
CA GLY A 100 -0.32 -0.94 -4.52
C GLY A 100 -0.96 0.09 -5.44
N GLY A 101 -1.19 -0.33 -6.69
CA GLY A 101 -1.89 0.45 -7.70
C GLY A 101 -2.98 -0.37 -8.39
N ALA A 102 -3.92 0.32 -9.04
CA ALA A 102 -4.99 -0.31 -9.80
C ALA A 102 -4.52 -0.89 -11.14
N GLY A 103 -3.39 -0.41 -11.67
CA GLY A 103 -2.95 -0.78 -13.02
C GLY A 103 -2.65 -2.27 -13.25
N SER A 104 -2.38 -3.02 -12.18
CA SER A 104 -2.17 -4.47 -12.23
C SER A 104 -3.44 -5.29 -11.99
N LEU A 105 -4.61 -4.65 -11.80
CA LEU A 105 -5.89 -5.32 -11.78
C LEU A 105 -6.32 -5.68 -13.20
N PHE A 106 -7.14 -6.70 -13.33
CA PHE A 106 -7.83 -7.00 -14.59
C PHE A 106 -9.03 -6.07 -14.78
N THR A 107 -9.36 -5.77 -16.03
CA THR A 107 -10.50 -4.91 -16.37
C THR A 107 -11.85 -5.58 -16.05
N ASP A 108 -11.90 -6.90 -16.13
CA ASP A 108 -13.10 -7.69 -15.92
C ASP A 108 -12.78 -9.13 -15.46
N GLU A 109 -13.80 -9.90 -15.18
CA GLU A 109 -13.69 -11.29 -14.68
C GLU A 109 -13.12 -12.29 -15.68
N SER A 110 -12.98 -11.93 -16.97
CA SER A 110 -12.28 -12.79 -17.95
C SER A 110 -10.77 -12.84 -17.70
N GLN A 111 -10.24 -11.87 -16.96
CA GLN A 111 -8.82 -11.77 -16.59
C GLN A 111 -7.86 -11.83 -17.78
N THR A 112 -8.25 -11.22 -18.90
CA THR A 112 -7.45 -11.21 -20.12
C THR A 112 -6.70 -9.91 -20.35
N LEU A 113 -7.16 -8.79 -19.77
CA LEU A 113 -6.62 -7.47 -19.98
C LEU A 113 -6.37 -6.74 -18.66
N LEU A 114 -5.16 -6.27 -18.45
CA LEU A 114 -4.85 -5.44 -17.29
C LEU A 114 -5.30 -3.99 -17.52
N VAL A 115 -5.68 -3.33 -16.43
CA VAL A 115 -6.12 -1.91 -16.45
C VAL A 115 -5.07 -1.02 -17.09
N LYS A 116 -3.76 -1.23 -16.79
CA LYS A 116 -2.67 -0.44 -17.39
C LYS A 116 -2.49 -0.62 -18.88
N ASP A 117 -2.97 -1.75 -19.44
CA ASP A 117 -2.84 -2.10 -20.86
C ASP A 117 -4.13 -1.82 -21.64
N ALA A 118 -5.18 -1.33 -20.94
CA ALA A 118 -6.46 -1.02 -21.56
C ALA A 118 -6.41 0.25 -22.41
N PRO A 119 -7.21 0.33 -23.50
CA PRO A 119 -7.30 1.55 -24.31
C PRO A 119 -7.67 2.77 -23.45
N GLY A 120 -6.95 3.87 -23.63
CA GLY A 120 -7.19 5.12 -22.90
C GLY A 120 -6.50 5.21 -21.54
N PHE A 121 -5.70 4.21 -21.13
CA PHE A 121 -4.87 4.35 -19.95
C PHE A 121 -3.85 5.48 -20.14
N PRO A 122 -3.68 6.42 -19.17
CA PRO A 122 -2.82 7.57 -19.37
C PRO A 122 -1.34 7.19 -19.43
N ASP A 123 -0.65 7.59 -20.50
CA ASP A 123 0.78 7.27 -20.73
C ASP A 123 1.68 7.71 -19.58
N PHE A 124 1.41 8.87 -18.96
CA PHE A 124 2.22 9.39 -17.86
C PHE A 124 2.07 8.60 -16.55
N VAL A 125 1.01 7.80 -16.40
CA VAL A 125 0.79 6.92 -15.24
C VAL A 125 1.36 5.52 -15.49
N TYR A 126 1.51 5.12 -16.76
CA TYR A 126 1.91 3.77 -17.13
C TYR A 126 3.22 3.31 -16.45
N PRO A 127 4.31 4.12 -16.39
CA PRO A 127 5.53 3.70 -15.71
C PRO A 127 5.33 3.35 -14.23
N THR A 128 4.53 4.14 -13.50
CA THR A 128 4.17 3.87 -12.11
C THR A 128 3.38 2.57 -12.00
N ALA A 129 2.31 2.42 -12.77
CA ALA A 129 1.45 1.24 -12.77
C ALA A 129 2.23 -0.04 -13.11
N ASN A 130 3.13 0.05 -14.08
CA ASN A 130 3.97 -1.07 -14.51
C ASN A 130 4.97 -1.49 -13.41
N ASN A 131 5.64 -0.54 -12.75
CA ASN A 131 6.60 -0.88 -11.69
C ASN A 131 5.91 -1.36 -10.41
N GLN A 132 4.73 -0.84 -10.06
CA GLN A 132 3.92 -1.40 -8.98
C GLN A 132 3.45 -2.83 -9.30
N GLY A 133 3.08 -3.11 -10.54
CA GLY A 133 2.76 -4.46 -11.00
C GLY A 133 3.95 -5.42 -10.90
N LYS A 134 5.17 -4.98 -11.29
CA LYS A 134 6.39 -5.77 -11.11
C LYS A 134 6.68 -6.07 -9.64
N ASN A 135 6.46 -5.11 -8.75
CA ASN A 135 6.61 -5.33 -7.30
C ASN A 135 5.64 -6.42 -6.81
N LEU A 136 4.39 -6.42 -7.28
CA LEU A 136 3.44 -7.49 -6.97
C LEU A 136 3.93 -8.87 -7.45
N GLU A 137 4.47 -8.97 -8.67
CA GLU A 137 5.00 -10.25 -9.18
C GLU A 137 6.19 -10.75 -8.36
N ILE A 138 7.08 -9.86 -7.90
CA ILE A 138 8.17 -10.21 -6.99
C ILE A 138 7.61 -10.77 -5.67
N LEU A 139 6.61 -10.11 -5.10
CA LEU A 139 5.94 -10.61 -3.87
C LEU A 139 5.31 -11.98 -4.07
N ARG A 140 4.64 -12.22 -5.21
CA ARG A 140 4.08 -13.54 -5.56
C ARG A 140 5.12 -14.65 -5.62
N GLY A 141 6.34 -14.32 -6.02
CA GLY A 141 7.50 -15.22 -6.03
C GLY A 141 8.19 -15.38 -4.66
N THR A 142 7.77 -14.65 -3.62
CA THR A 142 8.39 -14.64 -2.30
C THR A 142 7.65 -15.60 -1.36
N SER A 143 8.34 -16.59 -0.81
CA SER A 143 7.77 -17.63 0.04
C SER A 143 8.16 -17.54 1.53
N ASP A 144 9.16 -16.75 1.85
CA ASP A 144 9.80 -16.64 3.17
C ASP A 144 9.39 -15.33 3.91
N LEU A 145 8.33 -14.69 3.48
CA LEU A 145 7.75 -13.48 4.04
C LEU A 145 6.23 -13.52 3.94
N ASN A 146 5.54 -13.17 5.01
CA ASN A 146 4.10 -12.91 4.95
C ASN A 146 3.84 -11.49 4.41
N TRP A 147 3.04 -11.40 3.36
CA TRP A 147 2.73 -10.12 2.74
C TRP A 147 1.25 -9.98 2.37
N THR A 148 0.82 -8.76 2.17
CA THR A 148 -0.47 -8.41 1.56
C THR A 148 -0.27 -7.21 0.64
N PHE A 149 -0.75 -7.29 -0.58
CA PHE A 149 -0.71 -6.18 -1.54
C PHE A 149 -2.13 -5.63 -1.72
N ILE A 150 -2.33 -4.34 -1.46
CA ILE A 150 -3.67 -3.74 -1.50
C ILE A 150 -3.73 -2.79 -2.70
N SER A 151 -4.46 -3.18 -3.73
CA SER A 151 -4.73 -2.33 -4.89
C SER A 151 -5.86 -1.36 -4.58
N PRO A 152 -5.69 -0.04 -4.76
CA PRO A 152 -6.81 0.89 -4.72
C PRO A 152 -7.69 0.75 -5.96
N SER A 153 -8.80 1.46 -5.99
CA SER A 153 -9.59 1.75 -7.19
C SER A 153 -8.80 2.58 -8.22
N ALA A 154 -9.31 2.68 -9.44
CA ALA A 154 -8.70 3.50 -10.51
C ALA A 154 -8.60 4.98 -10.13
N GLU A 155 -9.63 5.52 -9.49
CA GLU A 155 -9.59 6.83 -8.86
C GLU A 155 -9.27 6.66 -7.37
N PHE A 156 -8.06 7.09 -6.98
CA PHE A 156 -7.55 7.06 -5.63
C PHE A 156 -7.24 8.48 -5.18
N ALA A 157 -8.14 9.09 -4.42
CA ALA A 157 -8.16 10.53 -4.16
C ALA A 157 -8.48 10.87 -2.70
N LEU A 158 -8.30 12.14 -2.33
CA LEU A 158 -8.83 12.68 -1.07
C LEU A 158 -10.35 12.64 -1.10
N GLY A 159 -10.95 12.29 0.02
CA GLY A 159 -12.39 12.21 0.13
C GLY A 159 -12.88 12.19 1.57
N LYS A 160 -13.81 11.31 1.87
CA LYS A 160 -14.37 11.17 3.22
C LYS A 160 -14.01 9.80 3.79
N ARG A 161 -13.78 9.77 5.10
CA ARG A 161 -13.74 8.53 5.87
C ARG A 161 -15.17 8.09 6.15
N THR A 162 -15.72 7.22 5.33
CA THR A 162 -17.06 6.64 5.56
C THR A 162 -17.00 5.37 6.40
N GLY A 163 -15.87 4.67 6.33
CA GLY A 163 -15.68 3.36 6.95
C GLY A 163 -16.40 2.23 6.20
N SER A 164 -16.98 2.54 5.04
CA SER A 164 -17.71 1.59 4.20
C SER A 164 -17.01 1.40 2.86
N TYR A 165 -16.62 0.17 2.58
CA TYR A 165 -15.98 -0.21 1.33
C TYR A 165 -16.31 -1.66 0.98
N GLN A 166 -16.14 -2.02 -0.28
CA GLN A 166 -16.24 -3.40 -0.77
C GLN A 166 -14.85 -3.91 -1.11
N VAL A 167 -14.66 -5.22 -0.98
CA VAL A 167 -13.40 -5.91 -1.23
C VAL A 167 -13.56 -6.84 -2.42
N GLY A 168 -12.57 -6.84 -3.31
CA GLY A 168 -12.43 -7.78 -4.42
C GLY A 168 -11.04 -8.39 -4.46
N LYS A 169 -10.82 -9.24 -5.47
CA LYS A 169 -9.54 -9.93 -5.64
C LYS A 169 -8.68 -9.22 -6.71
N ASP A 170 -8.67 -9.78 -7.90
CA ASP A 170 -7.77 -9.39 -9.00
C ASP A 170 -8.44 -8.52 -10.07
N THR A 171 -9.75 -8.29 -9.97
CA THR A 171 -10.54 -7.54 -10.93
C THR A 171 -10.87 -6.15 -10.40
N LEU A 172 -10.81 -5.14 -11.26
CA LEU A 172 -11.18 -3.77 -10.92
C LEU A 172 -12.64 -3.71 -10.50
N LEU A 173 -12.90 -3.16 -9.32
CA LEU A 173 -14.25 -2.97 -8.82
C LEU A 173 -14.80 -1.60 -9.23
N VAL A 174 -16.12 -1.55 -9.38
CA VAL A 174 -16.89 -0.31 -9.50
C VAL A 174 -17.97 -0.26 -8.41
N ASN A 175 -18.28 0.93 -7.94
CA ASN A 175 -19.33 1.17 -6.96
C ASN A 175 -20.72 1.18 -7.61
N SER A 176 -21.77 1.45 -6.82
CA SER A 176 -23.17 1.49 -7.28
C SER A 176 -23.42 2.52 -8.38
N LYS A 177 -22.52 3.52 -8.54
CA LYS A 177 -22.59 4.56 -9.58
C LYS A 177 -21.78 4.22 -10.82
N GLY A 178 -21.16 3.02 -10.88
CA GLY A 178 -20.29 2.58 -11.97
C GLY A 178 -18.89 3.21 -11.95
N ALA A 179 -18.49 3.86 -10.85
CA ALA A 179 -17.17 4.47 -10.70
C ALA A 179 -16.23 3.55 -9.91
N SER A 180 -14.99 3.39 -10.39
CA SER A 180 -13.93 2.76 -9.63
C SER A 180 -13.24 3.81 -8.78
N TYR A 181 -13.72 4.01 -7.56
CA TYR A 181 -13.28 5.07 -6.64
C TYR A 181 -13.03 4.53 -5.24
N VAL A 182 -11.97 5.03 -4.59
CA VAL A 182 -11.76 4.89 -3.15
C VAL A 182 -11.04 6.13 -2.62
N SER A 183 -11.52 6.67 -1.48
CA SER A 183 -10.81 7.75 -0.79
C SER A 183 -9.54 7.23 -0.11
N TYR A 184 -8.53 8.09 0.09
CA TYR A 184 -7.36 7.74 0.91
C TYR A 184 -7.78 7.35 2.33
N GLU A 185 -8.83 7.97 2.83
CA GLU A 185 -9.38 7.76 4.16
C GLU A 185 -10.03 6.36 4.29
N ASP A 186 -10.88 5.94 3.36
CA ASP A 186 -11.50 4.61 3.39
C ASP A 186 -10.49 3.51 3.02
N TYR A 187 -9.53 3.81 2.15
CA TYR A 187 -8.41 2.92 1.88
C TYR A 187 -7.59 2.66 3.17
N ALA A 188 -7.31 3.69 3.96
CA ALA A 188 -6.63 3.54 5.25
C ALA A 188 -7.44 2.67 6.22
N VAL A 189 -8.78 2.82 6.24
CA VAL A 189 -9.66 1.92 7.01
C VAL A 189 -9.48 0.47 6.57
N ALA A 190 -9.45 0.20 5.25
CA ALA A 190 -9.26 -1.15 4.71
C ALA A 190 -7.88 -1.73 5.08
N VAL A 191 -6.82 -0.91 4.98
CA VAL A 191 -5.47 -1.30 5.38
C VAL A 191 -5.42 -1.69 6.87
N VAL A 192 -5.99 -0.86 7.76
CA VAL A 192 -5.94 -1.14 9.20
C VAL A 192 -6.84 -2.31 9.57
N HIS A 193 -7.99 -2.51 8.91
CA HIS A 193 -8.79 -3.73 9.08
C HIS A 193 -7.99 -5.00 8.72
N GLU A 194 -7.26 -4.98 7.59
CA GLU A 194 -6.41 -6.10 7.19
C GLU A 194 -5.23 -6.31 8.15
N ILE A 195 -4.71 -5.24 8.78
CA ILE A 195 -3.70 -5.35 9.84
C ILE A 195 -4.27 -6.09 11.05
N GLU A 196 -5.44 -5.68 11.54
CA GLU A 196 -6.09 -6.22 12.73
C GLU A 196 -6.64 -7.64 12.54
N LYS A 197 -7.20 -7.89 11.35
CA LYS A 197 -7.85 -9.15 11.00
C LYS A 197 -7.38 -9.64 9.63
N PRO A 198 -6.22 -10.30 9.57
CA PRO A 198 -5.65 -10.77 8.29
C PRO A 198 -6.59 -11.74 7.57
N GLN A 199 -6.99 -11.35 6.36
CA GLN A 199 -7.82 -12.18 5.48
C GLN A 199 -7.09 -12.54 4.17
N HIS A 200 -6.02 -11.78 3.84
CA HIS A 200 -5.36 -11.85 2.53
C HIS A 200 -3.86 -12.06 2.67
N LEU A 201 -3.46 -13.06 3.48
CA LEU A 201 -2.05 -13.44 3.62
C LEU A 201 -1.51 -14.00 2.30
N ASN A 202 -0.38 -13.46 1.86
CA ASN A 202 0.31 -13.80 0.62
C ASN A 202 -0.60 -13.66 -0.62
N GLN A 203 -1.44 -12.63 -0.58
CA GLN A 203 -2.40 -12.34 -1.64
C GLN A 203 -2.49 -10.83 -1.94
N ARG A 204 -3.00 -10.52 -3.11
CA ARG A 204 -3.51 -9.21 -3.45
C ARG A 204 -5.02 -9.17 -3.20
N PHE A 205 -5.51 -8.03 -2.74
CA PHE A 205 -6.93 -7.67 -2.83
C PHE A 205 -7.10 -6.22 -3.28
N THR A 206 -8.29 -5.85 -3.69
CA THR A 206 -8.66 -4.49 -4.09
C THR A 206 -9.85 -3.99 -3.30
N VAL A 207 -10.02 -2.67 -3.28
CA VAL A 207 -11.09 -1.99 -2.54
C VAL A 207 -11.76 -0.93 -3.39
N VAL A 208 -13.07 -0.76 -3.20
CA VAL A 208 -13.88 0.31 -3.79
C VAL A 208 -14.81 0.88 -2.72
N SER A 209 -15.06 2.19 -2.74
CA SER A 209 -16.03 2.85 -1.86
C SER A 209 -17.06 3.66 -2.65
N GLU A 210 -18.17 4.02 -1.98
CA GLU A 210 -19.30 4.70 -2.63
C GLU A 210 -19.11 6.22 -2.76
N SER A 211 -18.17 6.81 -1.99
CA SER A 211 -17.97 8.27 -1.96
C SER A 211 -16.57 8.64 -1.48
#